data_3e2f2448b1248767d858783e5b348241
#
_entry.id   3e2f2448b1248767d858783e5b348241
#
_cell.length_a   1.000
_cell.length_b   1.000
_cell.length_c   1.000
_cell.angle_alpha   90.00
_cell.angle_beta   90.00
_cell.angle_gamma   90.00
#
_symmetry.space_group_name_H-M   'P 1'
#
loop_
_entity.id
_entity.type
_entity.pdbx_description
1 polymer ?
#
loop_
_entity_poly.entity_id
_entity_poly.type
_entity_poly.pdbx_seq_one_letter_code
_entity_poly.pdbx_strand_id
1 'polypeptide(L)'
;EVYYPEQQQTHVGLKGTFQYIFGNKYLLIVMFGLLFSMLSMFTRIGIAVYYYIYCMQQPTMVGIFMVIPPLVGILPTYLLPKLKISKKILVIIALLGQAASLFVIFALDYTNMKAIVIWLIIYGFFSYQHGIVFGMVAPAIDDAEVKKNIRLDSTAFAFANLFNKVASAVGPAVGLLIMGALGY
;
A
#
# COMPACT_ATOMS: atom_id res chain seq x y z
N GLU A 1 37.36 3.94 -5.35
CA GLU A 1 36.53 3.73 -6.57
C GLU A 1 36.06 2.29 -6.56
N VAL A 2 34.74 2.07 -6.33
CA VAL A 2 34.15 0.74 -6.45
C VAL A 2 33.83 0.57 -7.93
N TYR A 3 34.58 -0.29 -8.60
CA TYR A 3 34.32 -0.66 -9.99
C TYR A 3 33.02 -1.45 -10.07
N TYR A 4 31.96 -0.83 -10.57
CA TYR A 4 30.75 -1.53 -10.98
C TYR A 4 30.98 -2.03 -12.41
N PRO A 5 31.07 -3.36 -12.65
CA PRO A 5 31.12 -3.85 -14.01
C PRO A 5 29.89 -3.34 -14.79
N GLU A 6 30.11 -2.84 -16.00
CA GLU A 6 29.02 -2.41 -16.88
C GLU A 6 27.97 -3.54 -16.95
N GLN A 7 26.86 -3.32 -16.28
CA GLN A 7 25.72 -4.21 -16.39
C GLN A 7 25.25 -4.11 -17.83
N GLN A 8 25.50 -5.14 -18.63
CA GLN A 8 24.89 -5.28 -19.94
C GLN A 8 23.40 -5.13 -19.75
N GLN A 9 22.87 -4.00 -20.21
CA GLN A 9 21.43 -3.79 -20.32
C GLN A 9 20.91 -4.81 -21.34
N THR A 10 20.60 -5.99 -20.87
CA THR A 10 19.91 -6.98 -21.68
C THR A 10 18.55 -6.40 -22.02
N HIS A 11 18.37 -5.94 -23.26
CA HIS A 11 17.08 -5.55 -23.79
C HIS A 11 16.17 -6.79 -23.79
N VAL A 12 15.52 -7.00 -22.67
CA VAL A 12 14.55 -8.10 -22.54
C VAL A 12 13.24 -7.61 -23.13
N GLY A 13 12.79 -8.22 -24.23
CA GLY A 13 11.48 -7.90 -24.84
C GLY A 13 10.33 -8.16 -23.84
N LEU A 14 9.13 -7.64 -24.15
CA LEU A 14 7.94 -7.73 -23.28
C LEU A 14 7.70 -9.16 -22.75
N LYS A 15 7.82 -10.18 -23.59
CA LYS A 15 7.67 -11.58 -23.18
C LYS A 15 8.67 -11.99 -22.11
N GLY A 16 9.93 -11.60 -22.25
CA GLY A 16 10.97 -11.88 -21.26
C GLY A 16 10.75 -11.13 -19.93
N THR A 17 10.23 -9.91 -20.02
CA THR A 17 9.82 -9.10 -18.86
C THR A 17 8.73 -9.81 -18.04
N PHE A 18 7.67 -10.27 -18.69
CA PHE A 18 6.62 -11.05 -18.04
C PHE A 18 7.18 -12.34 -17.42
N GLN A 19 8.01 -13.06 -18.16
CA GLN A 19 8.63 -14.29 -17.68
C GLN A 19 9.59 -14.05 -16.51
N TYR A 20 10.24 -12.89 -16.42
CA TYR A 20 11.07 -12.51 -15.29
C TYR A 20 10.22 -12.30 -14.04
N ILE A 21 9.14 -11.52 -14.12
CA ILE A 21 8.28 -11.19 -12.96
C ILE A 21 7.48 -12.41 -12.50
N PHE A 22 6.75 -13.05 -13.43
CA PHE A 22 5.89 -14.19 -13.09
C PHE A 22 6.67 -15.50 -12.83
N GLY A 23 7.90 -15.57 -13.28
CA GLY A 23 8.77 -16.71 -13.01
C GLY A 23 9.53 -16.65 -11.68
N ASN A 24 9.41 -15.58 -10.89
CA ASN A 24 9.97 -15.49 -9.54
C ASN A 24 8.84 -15.36 -8.52
N LYS A 25 8.61 -16.45 -7.78
CA LYS A 25 7.54 -16.52 -6.78
C LYS A 25 7.63 -15.43 -5.71
N TYR A 26 8.85 -15.08 -5.25
CA TYR A 26 9.04 -14.08 -4.23
C TYR A 26 8.72 -12.67 -4.75
N LEU A 27 9.22 -12.33 -5.93
CA LEU A 27 8.91 -11.06 -6.59
C LEU A 27 7.41 -10.93 -6.87
N LEU A 28 6.78 -12.01 -7.33
CA LEU A 28 5.34 -12.06 -7.59
C LEU A 28 4.52 -11.79 -6.32
N ILE A 29 4.86 -12.43 -5.20
CA ILE A 29 4.17 -12.23 -3.91
C ILE A 29 4.30 -10.78 -3.46
N VAL A 30 5.50 -10.18 -3.57
CA VAL A 30 5.72 -8.77 -3.20
C VAL A 30 4.92 -7.83 -4.10
N MET A 31 4.87 -8.08 -5.41
CA MET A 31 4.11 -7.28 -6.38
C MET A 31 2.60 -7.33 -6.12
N PHE A 32 2.03 -8.53 -5.88
CA PHE A 32 0.62 -8.64 -5.49
C PHE A 32 0.34 -8.02 -4.11
N GLY A 33 1.24 -8.21 -3.16
CA GLY A 33 1.16 -7.53 -1.85
C GLY A 33 1.09 -6.00 -2.00
N LEU A 34 1.91 -5.43 -2.89
CA LEU A 34 1.89 -4.01 -3.21
C LEU A 34 0.55 -3.60 -3.86
N LEU A 35 0.08 -4.35 -4.86
CA LEU A 35 -1.18 -4.09 -5.54
C LEU A 35 -2.36 -4.05 -4.54
N PHE A 36 -2.51 -5.08 -3.71
CA PHE A 36 -3.61 -5.15 -2.75
C PHE A 36 -3.49 -4.09 -1.64
N SER A 37 -2.28 -3.79 -1.19
CA SER A 37 -2.02 -2.72 -0.23
C SER A 37 -2.45 -1.36 -0.77
N MET A 38 -2.07 -1.04 -2.01
CA MET A 38 -2.45 0.21 -2.68
C MET A 38 -3.94 0.25 -3.00
N LEU A 39 -4.51 -0.88 -3.47
CA LEU A 39 -5.95 -0.98 -3.75
C LEU A 39 -6.78 -0.68 -2.50
N SER A 40 -6.42 -1.28 -1.36
CA SER A 40 -7.07 -1.01 -0.06
C SER A 40 -7.00 0.47 0.32
N MET A 41 -5.82 1.09 0.16
CA MET A 41 -5.63 2.50 0.47
C MET A 41 -6.51 3.41 -0.40
N PHE A 42 -6.50 3.23 -1.72
CA PHE A 42 -7.25 4.08 -2.64
C PHE A 42 -8.76 3.85 -2.56
N THR A 43 -9.21 2.60 -2.36
CA THR A 43 -10.63 2.31 -2.11
C THR A 43 -11.12 3.04 -0.86
N ARG A 44 -10.38 2.98 0.22
CA ARG A 44 -10.70 3.69 1.46
C ARG A 44 -10.77 5.20 1.25
N ILE A 45 -9.80 5.79 0.56
CA ILE A 45 -9.78 7.22 0.26
C ILE A 45 -11.02 7.62 -0.55
N GLY A 46 -11.37 6.85 -1.58
CA GLY A 46 -12.54 7.11 -2.41
C GLY A 46 -13.86 7.09 -1.62
N ILE A 47 -14.08 6.06 -0.81
CA ILE A 47 -15.30 5.92 0.01
C ILE A 47 -15.37 6.99 1.10
N ALA A 48 -14.25 7.28 1.77
CA ALA A 48 -14.22 8.17 2.91
C ALA A 48 -14.68 9.60 2.58
N VAL A 49 -14.37 10.10 1.37
CA VAL A 49 -14.82 11.42 0.92
C VAL A 49 -16.36 11.49 0.96
N TYR A 50 -17.04 10.48 0.41
CA TYR A 50 -18.49 10.42 0.42
C TYR A 50 -19.06 10.24 1.83
N TYR A 51 -18.45 9.38 2.64
CA TYR A 51 -18.86 9.15 4.02
C TYR A 51 -18.83 10.45 4.85
N TYR A 52 -17.73 11.22 4.79
CA TYR A 52 -17.63 12.45 5.57
C TYR A 52 -18.54 13.57 5.05
N ILE A 53 -18.75 13.66 3.74
CA ILE A 53 -19.61 14.71 3.16
C ILE A 53 -21.08 14.40 3.36
N TYR A 54 -21.53 13.19 3.02
CA TYR A 54 -22.95 12.85 2.94
C TYR A 54 -23.50 12.20 4.21
N CYS A 55 -22.76 11.29 4.84
CA CYS A 55 -23.24 10.62 6.05
C CYS A 55 -23.00 11.48 7.29
N MET A 56 -21.80 12.03 7.45
CA MET A 56 -21.46 12.83 8.62
C MET A 56 -21.82 14.30 8.46
N GLN A 57 -22.09 14.79 7.25
CA GLN A 57 -22.32 16.20 6.93
C GLN A 57 -21.21 17.14 7.44
N GLN A 58 -19.97 16.64 7.45
CA GLN A 58 -18.79 17.34 7.97
C GLN A 58 -17.67 17.37 6.91
N PRO A 59 -17.75 18.24 5.89
CA PRO A 59 -16.77 18.33 4.82
C PRO A 59 -15.33 18.59 5.31
N THR A 60 -15.17 19.28 6.42
CA THR A 60 -13.86 19.56 7.04
C THR A 60 -13.12 18.30 7.49
N MET A 61 -13.86 17.23 7.82
CA MET A 61 -13.28 15.93 8.19
C MET A 61 -12.56 15.25 7.04
N VAL A 62 -12.90 15.57 5.79
CA VAL A 62 -12.18 15.05 4.61
C VAL A 62 -10.71 15.48 4.66
N GLY A 63 -10.45 16.76 4.96
CA GLY A 63 -9.07 17.26 5.11
C GLY A 63 -8.32 16.57 6.26
N ILE A 64 -8.97 16.43 7.42
CA ILE A 64 -8.40 15.75 8.59
C ILE A 64 -8.08 14.29 8.24
N PHE A 65 -9.00 13.58 7.60
CA PHE A 65 -8.82 12.21 7.15
C PHE A 65 -7.68 12.05 6.14
N MET A 66 -7.48 13.01 5.24
CA MET A 66 -6.41 12.98 4.25
C MET A 66 -5.03 13.23 4.86
N VAL A 67 -4.95 14.08 5.90
CA VAL A 67 -3.69 14.57 6.46
C VAL A 67 -3.21 13.72 7.65
N ILE A 68 -4.08 13.38 8.58
CA ILE A 68 -3.68 12.70 9.83
C ILE A 68 -3.02 11.33 9.59
N PRO A 69 -3.60 10.39 8.85
CA PRO A 69 -3.01 9.06 8.72
C PRO A 69 -1.62 9.06 8.08
N PRO A 70 -1.35 9.78 6.97
CA PRO A 70 -0.01 9.85 6.42
C PRO A 70 1.00 10.48 7.39
N LEU A 71 0.65 11.57 8.07
CA LEU A 71 1.54 12.22 9.02
C LEU A 71 1.91 11.30 10.19
N VAL A 72 0.93 10.67 10.80
CA VAL A 72 1.17 9.73 11.91
C VAL A 72 1.96 8.51 11.47
N GLY A 73 1.75 8.05 10.24
CA GLY A 73 2.44 6.89 9.66
C GLY A 73 3.93 7.12 9.36
N ILE A 74 4.40 8.36 9.30
CA ILE A 74 5.83 8.66 9.02
C ILE A 74 6.73 8.04 10.09
N LEU A 75 6.41 8.27 11.36
CA LEU A 75 7.26 7.82 12.47
C LEU A 75 7.42 6.29 12.51
N PRO A 76 6.35 5.47 12.52
CA PRO A 76 6.50 4.03 12.49
C PRO A 76 7.12 3.52 11.19
N THR A 77 6.87 4.14 10.04
CA THR A 77 7.50 3.77 8.76
C THR A 77 9.04 3.89 8.84
N TYR A 78 9.55 4.89 9.54
CA TYR A 78 10.99 5.11 9.71
C TYR A 78 11.60 4.23 10.81
N LEU A 79 10.91 4.04 11.93
CA LEU A 79 11.46 3.35 13.11
C LEU A 79 11.35 1.82 13.02
N LEU A 80 10.19 1.30 12.60
CA LEU A 80 9.91 -0.13 12.67
C LEU A 80 10.81 -1.00 11.78
N PRO A 81 11.21 -0.60 10.56
CA PRO A 81 12.16 -1.37 9.76
C PRO A 81 13.55 -1.52 10.38
N LYS A 82 13.92 -0.65 11.35
CA LYS A 82 15.18 -0.73 12.09
C LYS A 82 15.16 -1.79 13.19
N LEU A 83 13.98 -2.22 13.61
CA LEU A 83 13.82 -3.30 14.58
C LEU A 83 14.19 -4.63 13.91
N LYS A 84 14.81 -5.54 14.67
CA LYS A 84 15.17 -6.89 14.20
C LYS A 84 13.93 -7.80 14.07
N ILE A 85 12.84 -7.26 13.55
CA ILE A 85 11.57 -7.98 13.34
C ILE A 85 11.43 -8.24 11.85
N SER A 86 10.96 -9.44 11.51
CA SER A 86 10.70 -9.79 10.11
C SER A 86 9.72 -8.81 9.46
N LYS A 87 10.05 -8.28 8.29
CA LYS A 87 9.18 -7.37 7.52
C LYS A 87 7.79 -7.98 7.29
N LYS A 88 7.72 -9.31 7.09
CA LYS A 88 6.45 -10.04 6.95
C LYS A 88 5.56 -9.88 8.19
N ILE A 89 6.11 -10.04 9.38
CA ILE A 89 5.37 -9.91 10.65
C ILE A 89 4.90 -8.46 10.82
N LEU A 90 5.76 -7.48 10.53
CA LEU A 90 5.39 -6.07 10.60
C LEU A 90 4.20 -5.73 9.67
N VAL A 91 4.20 -6.25 8.45
CA VAL A 91 3.09 -6.05 7.50
C VAL A 91 1.80 -6.70 8.02
N ILE A 92 1.85 -7.92 8.56
CA ILE A 92 0.67 -8.59 9.13
C ILE A 92 0.09 -7.80 10.31
N ILE A 93 0.94 -7.35 11.24
CA ILE A 93 0.52 -6.53 12.39
C ILE A 93 -0.14 -5.23 11.90
N ALA A 94 0.46 -4.58 10.90
CA ALA A 94 -0.10 -3.35 10.33
C ALA A 94 -1.47 -3.57 9.70
N LEU A 95 -1.64 -4.63 8.91
CA LEU A 95 -2.91 -4.96 8.27
C LEU A 95 -4.01 -5.25 9.30
N LEU A 96 -3.69 -6.05 10.33
CA LEU A 96 -4.63 -6.35 11.41
C LEU A 96 -4.99 -5.10 12.22
N GLY A 97 -4.00 -4.26 12.54
CA GLY A 97 -4.23 -3.00 13.25
C GLY A 97 -5.09 -2.02 12.44
N GLN A 98 -4.85 -1.90 11.14
CA GLN A 98 -5.69 -1.09 10.25
C GLN A 98 -7.12 -1.63 10.15
N ALA A 99 -7.28 -2.94 9.96
CA ALA A 99 -8.59 -3.56 9.88
C ALA A 99 -9.38 -3.37 11.18
N ALA A 100 -8.74 -3.60 12.34
CA ALA A 100 -9.37 -3.36 13.65
C ALA A 100 -9.77 -1.89 13.83
N SER A 101 -8.88 -0.95 13.47
CA SER A 101 -9.17 0.48 13.58
C SER A 101 -10.35 0.91 12.71
N LEU A 102 -10.44 0.43 11.47
CA LEU A 102 -11.57 0.71 10.59
C LEU A 102 -12.86 0.09 11.10
N PHE A 103 -12.81 -1.13 11.63
CA PHE A 103 -13.97 -1.79 12.21
C PHE A 103 -14.53 -1.00 13.41
N VAL A 104 -13.64 -0.47 14.28
CA VAL A 104 -14.06 0.37 15.40
C VAL A 104 -14.63 1.70 14.89
N ILE A 105 -14.02 2.36 13.91
CA ILE A 105 -14.55 3.59 13.30
C ILE A 105 -15.97 3.34 12.75
N PHE A 106 -16.19 2.20 12.10
CA PHE A 106 -17.50 1.81 11.58
C PHE A 106 -18.53 1.57 12.70
N ALA A 107 -18.11 1.00 13.83
CA ALA A 107 -18.98 0.71 14.98
C ALA A 107 -19.27 1.94 15.85
N LEU A 108 -18.49 3.02 15.72
CA LEU A 108 -18.68 4.25 16.47
C LEU A 108 -19.86 5.05 15.92
N ASP A 109 -20.56 5.75 16.81
CA ASP A 109 -21.53 6.74 16.42
C ASP A 109 -20.82 7.88 15.64
N TYR A 110 -21.33 8.17 14.44
CA TYR A 110 -20.81 9.21 13.54
C TYR A 110 -20.87 10.63 14.13
N THR A 111 -21.62 10.84 15.21
CA THR A 111 -21.68 12.11 15.95
C THR A 111 -20.46 12.31 16.86
N ASN A 112 -19.79 11.23 17.24
CA ASN A 112 -18.64 11.28 18.16
C ASN A 112 -17.30 11.55 17.44
N MET A 113 -17.15 12.79 16.96
CA MET A 113 -15.98 13.26 16.23
C MET A 113 -14.65 13.00 16.93
N LYS A 114 -14.61 13.19 18.26
CA LYS A 114 -13.37 13.01 19.03
C LYS A 114 -12.91 11.55 18.98
N ALA A 115 -13.83 10.61 19.17
CA ALA A 115 -13.51 9.19 19.08
C ALA A 115 -13.05 8.80 17.68
N ILE A 116 -13.70 9.29 16.63
CA ILE A 116 -13.31 9.03 15.24
C ILE A 116 -11.89 9.54 14.95
N VAL A 117 -11.55 10.76 15.39
CA VAL A 117 -10.19 11.32 15.20
C VAL A 117 -9.15 10.49 15.95
N ILE A 118 -9.42 10.04 17.18
CA ILE A 118 -8.50 9.19 17.94
C ILE A 118 -8.23 7.88 17.19
N TRP A 119 -9.28 7.21 16.72
CA TRP A 119 -9.14 5.96 15.97
C TRP A 119 -8.50 6.17 14.59
N LEU A 120 -8.66 7.35 13.99
CA LEU A 120 -7.98 7.73 12.77
C LEU A 120 -6.46 7.89 12.98
N ILE A 121 -6.04 8.41 14.14
CA ILE A 121 -4.63 8.46 14.55
C ILE A 121 -4.09 7.04 14.72
N ILE A 122 -4.83 6.16 15.42
CA ILE A 122 -4.44 4.75 15.59
C ILE A 122 -4.33 4.06 14.23
N TYR A 123 -5.29 4.26 13.33
CA TYR A 123 -5.23 3.78 11.97
C TYR A 123 -3.97 4.28 11.25
N GLY A 124 -3.66 5.58 11.37
CA GLY A 124 -2.48 6.21 10.79
C GLY A 124 -1.18 5.59 11.29
N PHE A 125 -1.11 5.25 12.58
CA PHE A 125 0.05 4.55 13.14
C PHE A 125 0.32 3.23 12.42
N PHE A 126 -0.69 2.47 12.03
CA PHE A 126 -0.55 1.21 11.29
C PHE A 126 -0.38 1.39 9.77
N SER A 127 -0.35 2.64 9.25
CA SER A 127 -0.19 2.89 7.80
C SER A 127 1.22 2.63 7.26
N TYR A 128 2.18 2.32 8.11
CA TYR A 128 3.57 2.03 7.74
C TYR A 128 3.74 0.83 6.79
N GLN A 129 2.75 -0.02 6.67
CA GLN A 129 2.78 -1.19 5.79
C GLN A 129 3.11 -0.83 4.33
N HIS A 130 2.57 0.28 3.80
CA HIS A 130 2.79 0.70 2.42
C HIS A 130 4.28 0.92 2.13
N GLY A 131 4.97 1.63 3.04
CA GLY A 131 6.41 1.86 2.94
C GLY A 131 7.23 0.56 3.05
N ILE A 132 6.84 -0.34 3.96
CA ILE A 132 7.54 -1.62 4.12
C ILE A 132 7.36 -2.51 2.90
N VAL A 133 6.13 -2.66 2.38
CA VAL A 133 5.86 -3.49 1.19
C VAL A 133 6.59 -2.94 -0.02
N PHE A 134 6.58 -1.62 -0.23
CA PHE A 134 7.36 -0.99 -1.30
C PHE A 134 8.86 -1.22 -1.13
N GLY A 135 9.38 -1.11 0.09
CA GLY A 135 10.77 -1.41 0.42
C GLY A 135 11.16 -2.90 0.32
N MET A 136 10.20 -3.81 0.13
CA MET A 136 10.48 -5.23 -0.14
C MET A 136 10.72 -5.51 -1.63
N VAL A 137 10.48 -4.57 -2.53
CA VAL A 137 10.69 -4.74 -3.98
C VAL A 137 12.19 -4.95 -4.28
N ALA A 138 13.07 -4.13 -3.71
CA ALA A 138 14.51 -4.25 -3.95
C ALA A 138 15.08 -5.62 -3.52
N PRO A 139 14.86 -6.11 -2.28
CA PRO A 139 15.29 -7.46 -1.92
C PRO A 139 14.67 -8.57 -2.77
N ALA A 140 13.47 -8.35 -3.33
CA ALA A 140 12.84 -9.33 -4.22
C ALA A 140 13.51 -9.36 -5.60
N ILE A 141 14.06 -8.24 -6.06
CA ILE A 141 14.88 -8.15 -7.26
C ILE A 141 16.22 -8.86 -7.03
N ASP A 142 16.86 -8.63 -5.89
CA ASP A 142 18.12 -9.28 -5.53
C ASP A 142 17.96 -10.83 -5.50
N ASP A 143 16.86 -11.35 -4.93
CA ASP A 143 16.54 -12.78 -4.97
C ASP A 143 16.31 -13.29 -6.40
N ALA A 144 15.69 -12.49 -7.26
CA ALA A 144 15.49 -12.83 -8.67
C ALA A 144 16.82 -12.86 -9.44
N GLU A 145 17.75 -11.94 -9.16
CA GLU A 145 19.07 -11.90 -9.75
C GLU A 145 19.88 -13.16 -9.39
N VAL A 146 19.91 -13.54 -8.11
CA VAL A 146 20.60 -14.75 -7.66
C VAL A 146 20.08 -16.01 -8.35
N LYS A 147 18.76 -16.10 -8.59
CA LYS A 147 18.13 -17.28 -9.18
C LYS A 147 18.24 -17.36 -10.69
N LYS A 148 18.26 -16.22 -11.39
CA LYS A 148 18.18 -16.17 -12.86
C LYS A 148 19.40 -15.55 -13.54
N ASN A 149 20.38 -15.04 -12.77
CA ASN A 149 21.55 -14.26 -13.25
C ASN A 149 21.14 -13.07 -14.15
N ILE A 150 19.94 -12.53 -13.96
CA ILE A 150 19.40 -11.39 -14.69
C ILE A 150 18.87 -10.39 -13.68
N ARG A 151 19.30 -9.14 -13.77
CA ARG A 151 18.81 -8.05 -12.94
C ARG A 151 18.01 -7.05 -13.78
N LEU A 152 16.76 -6.84 -13.46
CA LEU A 152 15.85 -5.93 -14.16
C LEU A 152 15.18 -4.95 -13.19
N ASP A 153 16.00 -4.10 -12.54
CA ASP A 153 15.52 -3.12 -11.55
C ASP A 153 14.45 -2.19 -12.14
N SER A 154 14.76 -1.56 -13.28
CA SER A 154 13.86 -0.62 -13.96
C SER A 154 12.51 -1.26 -14.31
N THR A 155 12.53 -2.51 -14.73
CA THR A 155 11.35 -3.27 -15.08
C THR A 155 10.49 -3.57 -13.86
N ALA A 156 11.09 -4.05 -12.75
CA ALA A 156 10.36 -4.35 -11.53
C ALA A 156 9.72 -3.09 -10.92
N PHE A 157 10.44 -1.98 -10.88
CA PHE A 157 9.88 -0.70 -10.41
C PHE A 157 8.83 -0.12 -11.37
N ALA A 158 8.96 -0.33 -12.68
CA ALA A 158 7.92 0.06 -13.64
C ALA A 158 6.62 -0.72 -13.41
N PHE A 159 6.69 -2.03 -13.11
CA PHE A 159 5.51 -2.83 -12.72
C PHE A 159 4.93 -2.40 -11.37
N ALA A 160 5.75 -2.09 -10.38
CA ALA A 160 5.28 -1.55 -9.11
C ALA A 160 4.50 -0.24 -9.30
N ASN A 161 5.01 0.66 -10.15
CA ASN A 161 4.32 1.90 -10.52
C ASN A 161 3.05 1.67 -11.34
N LEU A 162 3.04 0.69 -12.24
CA LEU A 162 1.84 0.29 -12.97
C LEU A 162 0.75 -0.19 -12.00
N PHE A 163 1.09 -1.04 -11.05
CA PHE A 163 0.15 -1.52 -10.03
C PHE A 163 -0.38 -0.40 -9.15
N ASN A 164 0.47 0.57 -8.81
CA ASN A 164 0.02 1.76 -8.08
C ASN A 164 -1.02 2.57 -8.90
N LYS A 165 -0.77 2.78 -10.19
CA LYS A 165 -1.73 3.47 -11.09
C LYS A 165 -3.02 2.68 -11.27
N VAL A 166 -2.95 1.36 -11.46
CA VAL A 166 -4.13 0.50 -11.53
C VAL A 166 -4.93 0.57 -10.23
N ALA A 167 -4.26 0.48 -9.08
CA ALA A 167 -4.91 0.56 -7.77
C ALA A 167 -5.58 1.92 -7.54
N SER A 168 -4.95 3.02 -7.98
CA SER A 168 -5.50 4.38 -7.82
C SER A 168 -6.73 4.62 -8.70
N ALA A 169 -6.82 3.97 -9.85
CA ALA A 169 -7.99 4.06 -10.73
C ALA A 169 -9.12 3.11 -10.29
N VAL A 170 -8.78 1.84 -10.04
CA VAL A 170 -9.77 0.79 -9.72
C VAL A 170 -10.28 0.89 -8.29
N GLY A 171 -9.42 1.27 -7.33
CA GLY A 171 -9.79 1.33 -5.91
C GLY A 171 -11.03 2.20 -5.63
N PRO A 172 -11.01 3.48 -5.95
CA PRO A 172 -12.17 4.35 -5.77
C PRO A 172 -13.40 3.88 -6.55
N ALA A 173 -13.21 3.39 -7.80
CA ALA A 173 -14.31 2.91 -8.62
C ALA A 173 -15.02 1.70 -7.99
N VAL A 174 -14.27 0.72 -7.48
CA VAL A 174 -14.82 -0.44 -6.76
C VAL A 174 -15.57 0.02 -5.51
N GLY A 175 -14.97 0.95 -4.74
CA GLY A 175 -15.62 1.51 -3.56
C GLY A 175 -16.96 2.15 -3.87
N LEU A 176 -17.03 2.98 -4.91
CA LEU A 176 -18.25 3.65 -5.34
C LEU A 176 -19.30 2.67 -5.89
N LEU A 177 -18.87 1.63 -6.63
CA LEU A 177 -19.79 0.59 -7.11
C LEU A 177 -20.43 -0.17 -5.95
N ILE A 178 -19.65 -0.49 -4.91
CA ILE A 178 -20.18 -1.14 -3.70
C ILE A 178 -21.21 -0.22 -3.01
N MET A 179 -20.91 1.07 -2.85
CA MET A 179 -21.84 2.03 -2.26
C MET A 179 -23.13 2.13 -3.08
N GLY A 180 -23.02 2.27 -4.41
CA GLY A 180 -24.17 2.30 -5.30
C GLY A 180 -25.03 1.04 -5.24
N ALA A 181 -24.40 -0.15 -5.12
CA ALA A 181 -25.11 -1.42 -4.95
C ALA A 181 -25.83 -1.54 -3.59
N LEU A 182 -25.37 -0.82 -2.57
CA LEU A 182 -25.99 -0.75 -1.24
C LEU A 182 -27.07 0.34 -1.13
N GLY A 183 -27.33 1.07 -2.21
CA GLY A 183 -28.41 2.08 -2.25
C GLY A 183 -28.01 3.48 -1.78
N TYR A 184 -26.72 3.78 -1.77
CA TYR A 184 -26.18 5.12 -1.50
C TYR A 184 -26.02 5.94 -2.75
#